data_26b693731f9d080330ae87b523b292b3
#
_entry.id   26b693731f9d080330ae87b523b292b3
#
_cell.length_a   1.000
_cell.length_b   1.000
_cell.length_c   1.000
_cell.angle_alpha   90.00
_cell.angle_beta   90.00
_cell.angle_gamma   90.00
#
_symmetry.space_group_name_H-M   'P 1'
#
loop_
_entity.id
_entity.type
_entity.pdbx_description
1 polymer ?
#
loop_
_entity_poly.entity_id
_entity_poly.type
_entity_poly.pdbx_seq_one_letter_code
_entity_poly.pdbx_strand_id
1 'polypeptide(L)'
;MILGVGSDIVNIKRIEKTINRFGQKFIQRCFTKEEIFKSENRANKNASYAKRFAAKEACLKALGTGISKGIFWKDIGIINLKTGKPEIILFRNAKKTLNKIVPKNKNPKINLTMTDENDLAYAMVIISHN
;
A
#
# COMPACT_ATOMS: atom_id res chain seq x y z
N MET A 1 15.26 -11.18 -10.63
CA MET A 1 14.09 -11.78 -11.29
C MET A 1 12.80 -11.24 -10.70
N ILE A 2 11.87 -10.84 -11.54
CA ILE A 2 10.60 -10.29 -11.11
C ILE A 2 9.66 -11.44 -10.69
N LEU A 3 9.08 -11.31 -9.49
CA LEU A 3 8.12 -12.27 -8.94
C LEU A 3 6.68 -11.81 -9.12
N GLY A 4 6.45 -10.51 -9.11
CA GLY A 4 5.10 -9.98 -9.26
C GLY A 4 5.12 -8.49 -9.55
N VAL A 5 4.08 -8.06 -10.27
CA VAL A 5 3.86 -6.65 -10.61
C VAL A 5 2.41 -6.33 -10.30
N GLY A 6 2.18 -5.20 -9.65
CA GLY A 6 0.83 -4.72 -9.38
C GLY A 6 0.73 -3.23 -9.57
N SER A 7 -0.41 -2.78 -10.04
CA SER A 7 -0.71 -1.36 -10.14
C SER A 7 -2.17 -1.14 -9.77
N ASP A 8 -2.47 0.07 -9.32
CA ASP A 8 -3.82 0.44 -8.96
C ASP A 8 -4.06 1.93 -9.15
N ILE A 9 -5.27 2.28 -9.54
CA ILE A 9 -5.74 3.66 -9.65
C ILE A 9 -6.94 3.80 -8.73
N VAL A 10 -6.93 4.84 -7.91
CA VAL A 10 -7.99 5.13 -6.95
C VAL A 10 -8.50 6.54 -7.18
N ASN A 11 -9.81 6.71 -7.21
CA ASN A 11 -10.43 8.02 -7.26
C ASN A 11 -10.38 8.66 -5.87
N ILE A 12 -9.71 9.81 -5.75
CA ILE A 12 -9.50 10.49 -4.47
C ILE A 12 -10.84 10.91 -3.86
N LYS A 13 -11.80 11.36 -4.67
CA LYS A 13 -13.13 11.75 -4.18
C LYS A 13 -13.89 10.57 -3.58
N ARG A 14 -13.67 9.37 -4.09
CA ARG A 14 -14.26 8.15 -3.55
C ARG A 14 -13.71 7.84 -2.15
N ILE A 15 -12.40 8.01 -1.97
CA ILE A 15 -11.77 7.85 -0.64
C ILE A 15 -12.30 8.93 0.31
N GLU A 16 -12.39 10.17 -0.16
CA GLU A 16 -12.96 11.27 0.63
C GLU A 16 -14.38 10.95 1.09
N LYS A 17 -15.24 10.50 0.19
CA LYS A 17 -16.62 10.10 0.54
C LYS A 17 -16.64 8.97 1.56
N THR A 18 -15.77 7.99 1.41
CA THR A 18 -15.67 6.87 2.34
C THR A 18 -15.23 7.34 3.73
N ILE A 19 -14.23 8.22 3.78
CA ILE A 19 -13.76 8.80 5.05
C ILE A 19 -14.89 9.64 5.69
N ASN A 20 -15.59 10.46 4.90
CA ASN A 20 -16.67 11.28 5.42
C ASN A 20 -17.83 10.42 5.96
N ARG A 21 -18.11 9.29 5.34
CA ARG A 21 -19.19 8.40 5.75
C ARG A 21 -18.84 7.55 6.97
N PHE A 22 -17.66 6.94 6.99
CA PHE A 22 -17.28 5.97 8.01
C PHE A 22 -16.26 6.51 9.03
N GLY A 23 -15.58 7.62 8.71
CA GLY A 23 -14.68 8.28 9.63
C GLY A 23 -13.54 7.39 10.11
N GLN A 24 -13.30 7.43 11.42
CA GLN A 24 -12.20 6.70 12.04
C GLN A 24 -12.29 5.17 11.87
N LYS A 25 -13.48 4.63 11.71
CA LYS A 25 -13.66 3.19 11.49
C LYS A 25 -12.93 2.74 10.22
N PHE A 26 -13.10 3.50 9.12
CA PHE A 26 -12.41 3.20 7.87
C PHE A 26 -10.90 3.43 7.99
N ILE A 27 -10.51 4.60 8.53
CA ILE A 27 -9.11 4.99 8.63
C ILE A 27 -8.33 3.97 9.47
N GLN A 28 -8.84 3.62 10.64
CA GLN A 28 -8.14 2.69 11.54
C GLN A 28 -8.15 1.24 11.04
N ARG A 29 -9.14 0.88 10.23
CA ARG A 29 -9.20 -0.45 9.64
C ARG A 29 -8.16 -0.63 8.53
N CYS A 30 -7.92 0.41 7.73
CA CYS A 30 -7.12 0.32 6.51
C CYS A 30 -5.68 0.80 6.67
N PHE A 31 -5.42 1.71 7.61
CA PHE A 31 -4.13 2.40 7.69
C PHE A 31 -3.40 2.16 9.01
N THR A 32 -2.08 2.07 8.93
CA THR A 32 -1.24 1.98 10.12
C THR A 32 -1.16 3.34 10.82
N LYS A 33 -0.69 3.34 12.07
CA LYS A 33 -0.52 4.59 12.83
C LYS A 33 0.39 5.58 12.12
N GLU A 34 1.48 5.09 11.51
CA GLU A 34 2.41 5.94 10.77
C GLU A 34 1.77 6.56 9.53
N GLU A 35 0.98 5.78 8.81
CA GLU A 35 0.24 6.26 7.63
C GLU A 35 -0.77 7.33 8.01
N ILE A 36 -1.48 7.12 9.10
CA ILE A 36 -2.46 8.09 9.63
C ILE A 36 -1.74 9.38 10.00
N PHE A 37 -0.68 9.29 10.80
CA PHE A 37 0.09 10.47 11.20
C PHE A 37 0.59 11.24 9.98
N LYS A 38 1.16 10.55 9.02
CA LYS A 38 1.70 11.18 7.81
C LYS A 38 0.61 11.86 6.99
N SER A 39 -0.53 11.19 6.80
CA SER A 39 -1.64 11.71 5.99
C SER A 39 -2.35 12.86 6.66
N GLU A 40 -2.62 12.79 7.97
CA GLU A 40 -3.28 13.86 8.71
C GLU A 40 -2.45 15.15 8.73
N ASN A 41 -1.15 15.05 8.59
CA ASN A 41 -0.24 16.21 8.57
C ASN A 41 0.05 16.76 7.17
N ARG A 42 -0.60 16.21 6.14
CA ARG A 42 -0.47 16.71 4.77
C ARG A 42 -1.55 17.74 4.45
N ALA A 43 -1.22 18.71 3.57
CA ALA A 43 -2.17 19.72 3.12
C ALA A 43 -3.39 19.06 2.43
N ASN A 44 -3.14 18.08 1.56
CA ASN A 44 -4.20 17.29 0.93
C ASN A 44 -4.19 15.89 1.52
N LYS A 45 -4.82 15.73 2.68
CA LYS A 45 -4.83 14.45 3.37
C LYS A 45 -5.59 13.36 2.63
N ASN A 46 -6.65 13.72 1.89
CA ASN A 46 -7.41 12.73 1.11
C ASN A 46 -6.57 12.13 0.00
N ALA A 47 -5.76 12.94 -0.68
CA ALA A 47 -4.82 12.45 -1.69
C ALA A 47 -3.76 11.55 -1.06
N SER A 48 -3.27 11.89 0.13
CA SER A 48 -2.30 11.08 0.85
C SER A 48 -2.85 9.71 1.22
N TYR A 49 -4.08 9.66 1.76
CA TYR A 49 -4.75 8.40 2.06
C TYR A 49 -5.00 7.58 0.79
N ALA A 50 -5.46 8.24 -0.26
CA ALA A 50 -5.77 7.56 -1.52
C ALA A 50 -4.52 6.93 -2.16
N LYS A 51 -3.38 7.62 -2.15
CA LYS A 51 -2.13 7.07 -2.66
C LYS A 51 -1.70 5.83 -1.87
N ARG A 52 -1.83 5.88 -0.54
CA ARG A 52 -1.48 4.75 0.31
C ARG A 52 -2.43 3.58 0.13
N PHE A 53 -3.71 3.86 -0.03
CA PHE A 53 -4.69 2.83 -0.34
C PHE A 53 -4.36 2.15 -1.69
N ALA A 54 -4.06 2.95 -2.72
CA ALA A 54 -3.64 2.42 -4.02
C ALA A 54 -2.37 1.57 -3.91
N ALA A 55 -1.41 1.99 -3.08
CA ALA A 55 -0.19 1.22 -2.87
C ALA A 55 -0.46 -0.15 -2.23
N LYS A 56 -1.39 -0.21 -1.27
CA LYS A 56 -1.79 -1.48 -0.65
C LYS A 56 -2.45 -2.40 -1.65
N GLU A 57 -3.37 -1.87 -2.47
CA GLU A 57 -4.01 -2.65 -3.53
C GLU A 57 -3.00 -3.15 -4.56
N ALA A 58 -2.09 -2.28 -5.00
CA ALA A 58 -1.04 -2.64 -5.94
C ALA A 58 -0.14 -3.75 -5.38
N CYS A 59 0.17 -3.67 -4.09
CA CYS A 59 0.98 -4.68 -3.41
C CYS A 59 0.26 -6.03 -3.38
N LEU A 60 -1.05 -6.04 -3.08
CA LEU A 60 -1.83 -7.28 -3.08
C LEU A 60 -1.87 -7.91 -4.47
N LYS A 61 -1.98 -7.11 -5.51
CA LYS A 61 -1.92 -7.59 -6.90
C LYS A 61 -0.55 -8.20 -7.20
N ALA A 62 0.52 -7.55 -6.76
CA ALA A 62 1.88 -8.06 -6.95
C ALA A 62 2.12 -9.37 -6.20
N LEU A 63 1.53 -9.53 -5.01
CA LEU A 63 1.56 -10.79 -4.25
C LEU A 63 0.68 -11.88 -4.88
N GLY A 64 -0.26 -11.50 -5.75
CA GLY A 64 -1.12 -12.43 -6.46
C GLY A 64 -2.33 -12.92 -5.67
N THR A 65 -2.66 -12.28 -4.57
CA THR A 65 -3.71 -12.79 -3.67
C THR A 65 -4.96 -11.92 -3.56
N GLY A 66 -4.86 -10.62 -3.85
CA GLY A 66 -5.91 -9.70 -3.44
C GLY A 66 -6.06 -9.67 -1.92
N ILE A 67 -7.16 -9.13 -1.42
CA ILE A 67 -7.46 -9.07 0.02
C ILE A 67 -8.10 -10.40 0.46
N SER A 68 -7.32 -11.43 0.52
CA SER A 68 -7.77 -12.78 0.85
C SER A 68 -6.71 -13.51 1.67
N LYS A 69 -6.98 -14.78 2.02
CA LYS A 69 -6.04 -15.62 2.77
C LYS A 69 -5.61 -15.00 4.11
N GLY A 70 -6.52 -14.27 4.76
CA GLY A 70 -6.25 -13.69 6.06
C GLY A 70 -5.35 -12.46 6.03
N ILE A 71 -5.14 -11.84 4.88
CA ILE A 71 -4.38 -10.59 4.76
C ILE A 71 -5.31 -9.42 5.04
N PHE A 72 -4.90 -8.56 5.96
CA PHE A 72 -5.59 -7.32 6.28
C PHE A 72 -4.85 -6.11 5.71
N TRP A 73 -5.57 -5.02 5.50
CA TRP A 73 -4.97 -3.78 4.97
C TRP A 73 -3.75 -3.31 5.77
N LYS A 74 -3.79 -3.45 7.09
CA LYS A 74 -2.69 -3.05 7.98
C LYS A 74 -1.49 -3.99 7.93
N ASP A 75 -1.61 -5.12 7.28
CA ASP A 75 -0.48 -6.02 7.07
C ASP A 75 0.48 -5.49 6.02
N ILE A 76 0.08 -4.44 5.29
CA ILE A 76 0.88 -3.74 4.31
C ILE A 76 1.08 -2.31 4.80
N GLY A 77 2.28 -1.99 5.26
CA GLY A 77 2.60 -0.64 5.74
C GLY A 77 3.36 0.15 4.70
N ILE A 78 2.99 1.41 4.54
CA ILE A 78 3.68 2.35 3.66
C ILE A 78 4.40 3.35 4.54
N ILE A 79 5.72 3.37 4.46
CA ILE A 79 6.56 4.34 5.18
C ILE A 79 7.30 5.22 4.19
N ASN A 80 7.76 6.37 4.66
CA ASN A 80 8.62 7.23 3.87
C ASN A 80 10.00 7.27 4.52
N LEU A 81 11.04 7.07 3.72
CA LEU A 81 12.41 7.26 4.15
C LEU A 81 12.67 8.76 4.36
N LYS A 82 13.79 9.10 5.00
CA LYS A 82 14.21 10.49 5.19
C LYS A 82 14.33 11.25 3.88
N THR A 83 14.67 10.55 2.80
CA THR A 83 14.72 11.12 1.44
C THR A 83 13.36 11.44 0.86
N GLY A 84 12.28 11.02 1.51
CA GLY A 84 10.91 11.12 1.00
C GLY A 84 10.46 9.91 0.19
N LYS A 85 11.37 9.01 -0.16
CA LYS A 85 11.03 7.82 -0.95
C LYS A 85 10.10 6.89 -0.16
N PRO A 86 8.98 6.46 -0.76
CA PRO A 86 8.10 5.50 -0.09
C PRO A 86 8.66 4.08 -0.14
N GLU A 87 8.40 3.32 0.91
CA GLU A 87 8.73 1.91 1.00
C GLU A 87 7.57 1.12 1.57
N ILE A 88 7.49 -0.16 1.20
CA ILE A 88 6.51 -1.09 1.74
C ILE A 88 7.17 -1.98 2.78
N ILE A 89 6.50 -2.12 3.92
CA ILE A 89 6.84 -3.10 4.94
C ILE A 89 5.67 -4.06 5.06
N LEU A 90 5.94 -5.36 5.00
CA LEU A 90 4.92 -6.39 5.15
C LEU A 90 4.95 -6.99 6.56
N PHE A 91 3.76 -7.23 7.09
CA PHE A 91 3.55 -7.82 8.41
C PHE A 91 2.69 -9.07 8.29
N ARG A 92 2.76 -9.94 9.31
CA ARG A 92 1.84 -11.07 9.48
C ARG A 92 1.64 -11.89 8.19
N ASN A 93 0.41 -12.08 7.78
CA ASN A 93 0.08 -12.94 6.63
C ASN A 93 0.57 -12.40 5.29
N ALA A 94 0.70 -11.09 5.14
CA ALA A 94 1.28 -10.52 3.92
C ALA A 94 2.75 -10.90 3.79
N LYS A 95 3.49 -10.86 4.90
CA LYS A 95 4.89 -11.28 4.91
C LYS A 95 5.03 -12.79 4.65
N LYS A 96 4.15 -13.59 5.23
CA LYS A 96 4.13 -15.04 4.97
C LYS A 96 3.87 -15.34 3.49
N THR A 97 2.96 -14.60 2.88
CA THR A 97 2.66 -14.75 1.46
C THR A 97 3.88 -14.41 0.60
N LEU A 98 4.57 -13.31 0.91
CA LEU A 98 5.80 -12.96 0.23
C LEU A 98 6.83 -14.10 0.32
N ASN A 99 7.02 -14.63 1.52
CA ASN A 99 8.00 -15.70 1.74
C ASN A 99 7.70 -16.97 0.93
N LYS A 100 6.42 -17.22 0.65
CA LYS A 100 6.02 -18.37 -0.17
C LYS A 100 6.37 -18.23 -1.64
N ILE A 101 6.37 -17.01 -2.16
CA ILE A 101 6.67 -16.78 -3.59
C ILE A 101 8.15 -16.52 -3.85
N VAL A 102 8.94 -16.27 -2.81
CA VAL A 102 10.39 -16.07 -2.95
C VAL A 102 11.08 -17.42 -2.98
N PRO A 103 11.92 -17.69 -4.01
CA PRO A 103 12.67 -18.95 -4.04
C PRO A 103 13.60 -19.09 -2.85
N LYS A 104 13.87 -20.34 -2.47
CA LYS A 104 14.77 -20.66 -1.38
C LYS A 104 16.14 -20.02 -1.59
N ASN A 105 16.70 -19.46 -0.53
CA ASN A 105 18.01 -18.80 -0.52
C ASN A 105 18.07 -17.52 -1.39
N LYS A 106 16.91 -16.92 -1.67
CA LYS A 106 16.82 -15.63 -2.35
C LYS A 106 16.26 -14.58 -1.42
N ASN A 107 16.62 -13.34 -1.69
CA ASN A 107 16.15 -12.20 -0.89
C ASN A 107 15.17 -11.37 -1.71
N PRO A 108 13.98 -11.09 -1.18
CA PRO A 108 13.01 -10.27 -1.89
C PRO A 108 13.35 -8.79 -1.82
N LYS A 109 12.91 -8.08 -2.83
CA LYS A 109 12.93 -6.62 -2.88
C LYS A 109 11.58 -6.15 -3.37
N ILE A 110 11.00 -5.15 -2.67
CA ILE A 110 9.74 -4.53 -3.06
C ILE A 110 10.03 -3.08 -3.45
N ASN A 111 9.70 -2.74 -4.68
CA ASN A 111 9.79 -1.36 -5.16
C ASN A 111 8.40 -0.78 -5.28
N LEU A 112 8.24 0.46 -4.82
CA LEU A 112 6.97 1.18 -4.84
C LEU A 112 7.16 2.55 -5.44
N THR A 113 6.25 2.95 -6.31
CA THR A 113 6.06 4.34 -6.69
C THR A 113 4.60 4.72 -6.54
N MET A 114 4.37 5.96 -6.09
CA MET A 114 3.02 6.52 -5.92
C MET A 114 3.00 7.90 -6.52
N THR A 115 1.89 8.26 -7.16
CA THR A 115 1.68 9.60 -7.66
C THR A 115 0.20 9.93 -7.65
N ASP A 116 -0.11 11.21 -7.75
CA ASP A 116 -1.49 11.67 -7.91
C ASP A 116 -1.53 12.82 -8.90
N GLU A 117 -2.64 12.90 -9.60
CA GLU A 117 -2.92 14.00 -10.52
C GLU A 117 -4.43 14.22 -10.56
N ASN A 118 -4.86 15.47 -10.38
CA ASN A 118 -6.28 15.82 -10.28
C ASN A 118 -6.97 14.97 -9.21
N ASP A 119 -7.98 14.21 -9.58
CA ASP A 119 -8.76 13.39 -8.65
C ASP A 119 -8.30 11.92 -8.61
N LEU A 120 -7.14 11.61 -9.20
CA LEU A 120 -6.66 10.23 -9.29
C LEU A 120 -5.37 10.02 -8.51
N ALA A 121 -5.32 8.94 -7.75
CA ALA A 121 -4.12 8.44 -7.10
C ALA A 121 -3.71 7.14 -7.77
N TYR A 122 -2.40 6.98 -7.99
CA TYR A 122 -1.84 5.83 -8.68
C TYR A 122 -0.70 5.25 -7.87
N ALA A 123 -0.57 3.94 -7.91
CA ALA A 123 0.57 3.24 -7.32
C ALA A 123 0.99 2.07 -8.20
N MET A 124 2.29 1.78 -8.19
CA MET A 124 2.86 0.62 -8.85
C MET A 124 3.82 -0.07 -7.90
N VAL A 125 3.74 -1.40 -7.86
CA VAL A 125 4.60 -2.24 -7.01
C VAL A 125 5.25 -3.31 -7.87
N ILE A 126 6.55 -3.47 -7.69
CA ILE A 126 7.31 -4.56 -8.30
C ILE A 126 7.99 -5.35 -7.19
N ILE A 127 7.72 -6.65 -7.16
CA ILE A 127 8.37 -7.57 -6.24
C ILE A 127 9.39 -8.39 -7.05
N SER A 128 10.63 -8.40 -6.58
CA SER A 128 11.70 -9.11 -7.26
C SER A 128 12.59 -9.83 -6.25
N HIS A 129 13.51 -10.64 -6.74
CA HIS A 129 14.55 -11.25 -5.90
C HIS A 129 15.89 -11.16 -6.59
N ASN A 130 16.96 -11.27 -5.83
CA ASN A 130 18.32 -11.30 -6.34
C ASN A 130 18.66 -12.59 -7.13
#